data_7d0b1a2da050c49f7b1f2985a218650d
#
_entry.id   7d0b1a2da050c49f7b1f2985a218650d
#
_cell.length_a   1.000
_cell.length_b   1.000
_cell.length_c   1.000
_cell.angle_alpha   90.00
_cell.angle_beta   90.00
_cell.angle_gamma   90.00
#
_symmetry.space_group_name_H-M   'P 1'
#
loop_
_entity.id
_entity.type
_entity.pdbx_description
1 polymer ?
#
loop_
_entity_poly.entity_id
_entity_poly.type
_entity_poly.pdbx_seq_one_letter_code
_entity_poly.pdbx_strand_id
1 'polypeptide(L)'
;QGYTGKNGFAIPGPETILTEPDKSFPCWSFDYDNDGHEDIFVSSFSNEDTPATQWMKSHMGTADPNFLPKLYHNKGNLQFEEVGIKMGLTEVAFTMGCNFGDINSDGFLDFYLATGNPMFQAIVPNKMYLNMEGKRFEDISYSGGFANIQKGHGVGFGDLDHDGDEDLY
;
A
#
# COMPACT_ATOMS: atom_id res chain seq x y z
N GLN A 1 -19.81 10.16 -18.43
CA GLN A 1 -20.05 8.72 -18.68
C GLN A 1 -18.91 7.98 -17.99
N GLY A 2 -19.22 7.25 -16.91
CA GLY A 2 -18.23 6.44 -16.21
C GLY A 2 -17.84 5.23 -17.06
N TYR A 3 -16.56 4.91 -17.07
CA TYR A 3 -16.06 3.71 -17.71
C TYR A 3 -16.18 2.50 -16.77
N THR A 4 -16.72 1.41 -17.26
CA THR A 4 -16.70 0.11 -16.60
C THR A 4 -15.72 -0.81 -17.33
N GLY A 5 -14.44 -0.58 -17.16
CA GLY A 5 -13.42 -1.55 -17.56
C GLY A 5 -13.38 -2.73 -16.59
N LYS A 6 -12.77 -3.83 -16.99
CA LYS A 6 -12.48 -4.94 -16.08
C LYS A 6 -11.71 -4.39 -14.88
N ASN A 7 -12.34 -4.36 -13.71
CA ASN A 7 -11.78 -3.98 -12.43
C ASN A 7 -11.23 -2.52 -12.32
N GLY A 8 -11.70 -1.60 -13.14
CA GLY A 8 -11.26 -0.21 -13.10
C GLY A 8 -12.19 0.69 -12.29
N PHE A 9 -11.62 1.63 -11.58
CA PHE A 9 -12.32 2.74 -10.92
C PHE A 9 -12.21 3.98 -11.81
N ALA A 10 -13.35 4.56 -12.19
CA ALA A 10 -13.37 5.79 -13.00
C ALA A 10 -13.65 7.00 -12.13
N ILE A 11 -12.76 7.97 -12.14
CA ILE A 11 -12.97 9.28 -11.53
C ILE A 11 -13.59 10.21 -12.61
N PRO A 12 -14.67 10.96 -12.27
CA PRO A 12 -15.24 11.94 -13.19
C PRO A 12 -14.23 13.08 -13.44
N GLY A 13 -13.65 13.13 -14.62
CA GLY A 13 -12.69 14.16 -15.02
C GLY A 13 -12.07 13.85 -16.38
N PRO A 14 -11.24 14.71 -16.96
CA PRO A 14 -10.63 14.43 -18.23
C PRO A 14 -9.62 13.28 -18.10
N GLU A 15 -10.12 12.07 -18.30
CA GLU A 15 -9.39 10.91 -18.79
C GLU A 15 -8.40 10.18 -17.87
N THR A 16 -8.36 10.37 -16.56
CA THR A 16 -7.56 9.46 -15.71
C THR A 16 -8.37 8.20 -15.36
N ILE A 17 -7.99 7.07 -15.89
CA ILE A 17 -8.58 5.77 -15.57
C ILE A 17 -7.59 5.01 -14.69
N LEU A 18 -7.98 4.72 -13.46
CA LEU A 18 -7.20 3.89 -12.56
C LEU A 18 -7.60 2.43 -12.78
N THR A 19 -6.77 1.66 -13.46
CA THR A 19 -7.07 0.27 -13.86
C THR A 19 -6.22 -0.76 -13.16
N GLU A 20 -5.27 -0.34 -12.37
CA GLU A 20 -4.30 -1.20 -11.69
C GLU A 20 -4.34 -1.00 -10.17
N PRO A 21 -3.97 -2.01 -9.41
CA PRO A 21 -3.65 -3.38 -9.82
C PRO A 21 -4.89 -4.16 -10.26
N ASP A 22 -4.70 -5.26 -10.99
CA ASP A 22 -5.81 -6.08 -11.54
C ASP A 22 -6.75 -6.62 -10.46
N LYS A 23 -6.22 -6.93 -9.27
CA LYS A 23 -6.96 -7.33 -8.08
C LYS A 23 -6.43 -6.59 -6.85
N SER A 24 -7.35 -6.09 -6.04
CA SER A 24 -7.04 -5.41 -4.79
C SER A 24 -8.15 -5.66 -3.76
N PHE A 25 -7.85 -5.49 -2.48
CA PHE A 25 -8.81 -5.41 -1.41
C PHE A 25 -8.85 -4.02 -0.80
N PRO A 26 -7.86 -3.60 0.01
CA PRO A 26 -7.90 -2.28 0.59
C PRO A 26 -7.39 -1.21 -0.37
N CYS A 27 -8.04 -0.06 -0.30
CA CYS A 27 -7.58 1.19 -0.88
C CYS A 27 -7.99 2.33 0.03
N TRP A 28 -7.23 3.42 0.02
CA TRP A 28 -7.56 4.64 0.75
C TRP A 28 -7.03 5.89 0.04
N SER A 29 -7.51 7.05 0.44
CA SER A 29 -6.91 8.33 0.07
C SER A 29 -6.19 8.96 1.25
N PHE A 30 -5.10 9.63 0.99
CA PHE A 30 -4.30 10.38 1.95
C PHE A 30 -3.36 11.33 1.18
N ASP A 31 -2.98 12.42 1.79
CA ASP A 31 -1.98 13.36 1.26
C ASP A 31 -0.59 12.88 1.71
N TYR A 32 0.09 12.05 0.90
CA TYR A 32 1.36 11.43 1.34
C TYR A 32 2.55 12.39 1.31
N ASP A 33 2.50 13.45 0.51
CA ASP A 33 3.61 14.41 0.34
C ASP A 33 3.31 15.82 0.88
N ASN A 34 2.14 15.96 1.55
CA ASN A 34 1.67 17.19 2.17
C ASN A 34 1.54 18.36 1.16
N ASP A 35 1.17 18.06 -0.10
CA ASP A 35 0.95 19.06 -1.14
C ASP A 35 -0.47 19.67 -1.14
N GLY A 36 -1.35 19.15 -0.29
CA GLY A 36 -2.74 19.57 -0.14
C GLY A 36 -3.71 18.88 -1.09
N HIS A 37 -3.28 17.85 -1.80
CA HIS A 37 -4.12 17.03 -2.67
C HIS A 37 -4.16 15.59 -2.18
N GLU A 38 -5.35 15.03 -2.06
CA GLU A 38 -5.53 13.63 -1.69
C GLU A 38 -5.05 12.69 -2.80
N ASP A 39 -4.07 11.85 -2.48
CA ASP A 39 -3.54 10.80 -3.31
C ASP A 39 -4.33 9.49 -3.09
N ILE A 40 -4.13 8.50 -3.94
CA ILE A 40 -4.83 7.22 -3.81
C ILE A 40 -3.82 6.08 -3.73
N PHE A 41 -3.85 5.35 -2.63
CA PHE A 41 -3.15 4.06 -2.51
C PHE A 41 -4.11 2.91 -2.83
N VAL A 42 -3.63 1.95 -3.59
CA VAL A 42 -4.34 0.70 -3.89
C VAL A 42 -3.40 -0.47 -3.63
N SER A 43 -3.76 -1.31 -2.68
CA SER A 43 -2.97 -2.52 -2.43
C SER A 43 -3.14 -3.53 -3.56
N SER A 44 -2.23 -4.48 -3.64
CA SER A 44 -2.31 -5.56 -4.62
C SER A 44 -2.65 -6.90 -3.97
N PHE A 45 -3.38 -7.72 -4.70
CA PHE A 45 -3.66 -9.11 -4.36
C PHE A 45 -3.71 -9.93 -5.64
N SER A 46 -2.96 -11.03 -5.72
CA SER A 46 -2.99 -11.92 -6.88
C SER A 46 -3.03 -13.39 -6.46
N ASN A 47 -3.71 -14.19 -7.26
CA ASN A 47 -3.79 -15.65 -7.09
C ASN A 47 -3.16 -16.41 -8.27
N GLU A 48 -2.46 -15.74 -9.17
CA GLU A 48 -1.94 -16.36 -10.40
C GLU A 48 -0.74 -17.28 -10.18
N ASP A 49 0.03 -16.97 -9.15
CA ASP A 49 1.16 -17.79 -8.69
C ASP A 49 0.99 -18.09 -7.19
N THR A 50 1.84 -18.95 -6.64
CA THR A 50 1.86 -19.09 -5.17
C THR A 50 2.37 -17.80 -4.55
N PRO A 51 1.82 -17.36 -3.40
CA PRO A 51 2.27 -16.13 -2.74
C PRO A 51 3.78 -16.11 -2.48
N ALA A 52 4.37 -17.23 -2.08
CA ALA A 52 5.82 -17.33 -1.87
C ALA A 52 6.62 -17.09 -3.15
N THR A 53 6.15 -17.59 -4.30
CA THR A 53 6.81 -17.37 -5.60
C THR A 53 6.77 -15.90 -5.99
N GLN A 54 5.64 -15.23 -5.84
CA GLN A 54 5.50 -13.82 -6.16
C GLN A 54 6.33 -12.94 -5.22
N TRP A 55 6.33 -13.26 -3.93
CA TRP A 55 7.17 -12.58 -2.96
C TRP A 55 8.68 -12.73 -3.29
N MET A 56 9.12 -13.94 -3.65
CA MET A 56 10.50 -14.17 -4.12
C MET A 56 10.82 -13.36 -5.37
N LYS A 57 9.91 -13.31 -6.35
CA LYS A 57 10.08 -12.50 -7.57
C LYS A 57 10.23 -11.02 -7.24
N SER A 58 9.45 -10.48 -6.30
CA SER A 58 9.57 -9.07 -5.91
C SER A 58 10.92 -8.78 -5.25
N HIS A 59 11.40 -9.65 -4.37
CA HIS A 59 12.73 -9.54 -3.77
C HIS A 59 13.88 -9.61 -4.78
N MET A 60 13.67 -10.34 -5.86
CA MET A 60 14.63 -10.43 -6.97
C MET A 60 14.49 -9.30 -7.99
N GLY A 61 13.57 -8.38 -7.81
CA GLY A 61 13.26 -7.32 -8.77
C GLY A 61 12.68 -7.82 -10.11
N THR A 62 12.04 -8.99 -10.11
CA THR A 62 11.45 -9.63 -11.28
C THR A 62 9.94 -9.82 -11.18
N ALA A 63 9.30 -9.18 -10.20
CA ALA A 63 7.85 -9.19 -10.07
C ALA A 63 7.17 -8.52 -11.25
N ASP A 64 6.00 -9.04 -11.64
CA ASP A 64 5.14 -8.32 -12.56
C ASP A 64 4.62 -7.05 -11.87
N PRO A 65 4.81 -5.87 -12.48
CA PRO A 65 4.32 -4.61 -11.90
C PRO A 65 2.82 -4.60 -11.57
N ASN A 66 2.00 -5.40 -12.26
CA ASN A 66 0.58 -5.53 -12.00
C ASN A 66 0.25 -6.17 -10.64
N PHE A 67 1.22 -6.82 -10.00
CA PHE A 67 1.07 -7.43 -8.69
C PHE A 67 1.65 -6.58 -7.55
N LEU A 68 2.22 -5.43 -7.88
CA LEU A 68 2.74 -4.48 -6.90
C LEU A 68 1.65 -3.51 -6.44
N PRO A 69 1.72 -3.01 -5.21
CA PRO A 69 0.86 -1.91 -4.75
C PRO A 69 1.01 -0.68 -5.65
N LYS A 70 -0.06 0.08 -5.79
CA LYS A 70 -0.09 1.31 -6.58
C LYS A 70 -0.26 2.53 -5.69
N LEU A 71 0.45 3.58 -6.03
CA LEU A 71 0.27 4.90 -5.46
C LEU A 71 0.02 5.88 -6.61
N TYR A 72 -1.13 6.51 -6.59
CA TYR A 72 -1.54 7.49 -7.59
C TYR A 72 -1.44 8.88 -7.01
N HIS A 73 -0.39 9.60 -7.38
CA HIS A 73 -0.17 10.99 -7.00
C HIS A 73 -1.15 11.92 -7.74
N ASN A 74 -1.84 12.76 -6.99
CA ASN A 74 -2.82 13.70 -7.49
C ASN A 74 -2.16 15.05 -7.84
N LYS A 75 -1.99 15.30 -9.12
CA LYS A 75 -1.41 16.57 -9.62
C LYS A 75 -2.36 17.76 -9.57
N GLY A 76 -3.46 17.64 -8.86
CA GLY A 76 -4.57 18.59 -8.90
C GLY A 76 -5.51 18.35 -10.08
N ASN A 77 -6.71 18.94 -9.99
CA ASN A 77 -7.78 18.79 -11.00
C ASN A 77 -8.14 17.31 -11.31
N LEU A 78 -7.99 16.41 -10.35
CA LEU A 78 -8.24 14.97 -10.49
C LEU A 78 -7.40 14.31 -11.60
N GLN A 79 -6.20 14.81 -11.82
CA GLN A 79 -5.21 14.19 -12.69
C GLN A 79 -4.23 13.38 -11.85
N PHE A 80 -4.14 12.09 -12.10
CA PHE A 80 -3.31 11.17 -11.31
C PHE A 80 -2.16 10.61 -12.13
N GLU A 81 -1.01 10.44 -11.47
CA GLU A 81 0.16 9.73 -12.00
C GLU A 81 0.49 8.55 -11.10
N GLU A 82 0.64 7.36 -11.68
CA GLU A 82 1.10 6.18 -10.91
C GLU A 82 2.60 6.33 -10.59
N VAL A 83 2.92 6.37 -9.31
CA VAL A 83 4.28 6.62 -8.80
C VAL A 83 4.79 5.52 -7.85
N GLY A 84 4.03 4.45 -7.61
CA GLY A 84 4.30 3.46 -6.57
C GLY A 84 5.71 2.87 -6.63
N ILE A 85 6.14 2.37 -7.80
CA ILE A 85 7.50 1.84 -7.97
C ILE A 85 8.57 2.91 -7.69
N LYS A 86 8.37 4.11 -8.22
CA LYS A 86 9.27 5.26 -8.01
C LYS A 86 9.37 5.63 -6.52
N MET A 87 8.26 5.46 -5.80
CA MET A 87 8.16 5.73 -4.38
C MET A 87 8.62 4.56 -3.50
N GLY A 88 9.13 3.47 -4.06
CA GLY A 88 9.69 2.35 -3.30
C GLY A 88 8.73 1.20 -3.02
N LEU A 89 7.51 1.20 -3.59
CA LEU A 89 6.54 0.13 -3.42
C LEU A 89 6.83 -1.01 -4.41
N THR A 90 7.89 -1.77 -4.13
CA THR A 90 8.44 -2.77 -5.07
C THR A 90 8.19 -4.22 -4.65
N GLU A 91 7.45 -4.43 -3.54
CA GLU A 91 7.20 -5.76 -3.02
C GLU A 91 5.71 -6.09 -2.94
N VAL A 92 5.38 -7.33 -3.23
CA VAL A 92 4.03 -7.85 -3.07
C VAL A 92 3.73 -8.06 -1.58
N ALA A 93 2.50 -7.77 -1.16
CA ALA A 93 2.08 -7.91 0.24
C ALA A 93 0.84 -8.79 0.43
N PHE A 94 0.09 -9.10 -0.61
CA PHE A 94 -1.19 -9.84 -0.54
C PHE A 94 -2.12 -9.29 0.55
N THR A 95 -2.29 -7.98 0.53
CA THR A 95 -2.89 -7.21 1.60
C THR A 95 -4.39 -7.48 1.73
N MET A 96 -4.83 -7.78 2.94
CA MET A 96 -6.26 -7.91 3.28
C MET A 96 -6.70 -6.83 4.28
N GLY A 97 -5.78 -6.35 5.12
CA GLY A 97 -5.98 -5.22 6.01
C GLY A 97 -4.86 -4.21 5.86
N CYS A 98 -5.17 -2.95 5.97
CA CYS A 98 -4.18 -1.89 5.95
C CYS A 98 -4.73 -0.61 6.58
N ASN A 99 -3.84 0.21 7.05
CA ASN A 99 -4.16 1.54 7.55
C ASN A 99 -2.89 2.42 7.50
N PHE A 100 -3.07 3.70 7.75
CA PHE A 100 -2.01 4.69 7.80
C PHE A 100 -2.05 5.49 9.11
N GLY A 101 -0.91 6.03 9.50
CA GLY A 101 -0.71 6.88 10.67
C GLY A 101 0.71 7.45 10.63
N ASP A 102 1.05 8.32 11.54
CA ASP A 102 2.36 8.95 11.65
C ASP A 102 3.14 8.30 12.80
N ILE A 103 3.73 7.10 12.54
CA ILE A 103 4.33 6.26 13.59
C ILE A 103 5.60 6.87 14.22
N ASN A 104 6.24 7.80 13.54
CA ASN A 104 7.46 8.45 14.01
C ASN A 104 7.25 9.94 14.36
N SER A 105 6.02 10.44 14.28
CA SER A 105 5.63 11.81 14.60
C SER A 105 6.40 12.88 13.81
N ASP A 106 6.69 12.62 12.53
CA ASP A 106 7.41 13.55 11.66
C ASP A 106 6.48 14.42 10.78
N GLY A 107 5.17 14.18 10.85
CA GLY A 107 4.14 14.90 10.11
C GLY A 107 3.84 14.33 8.73
N PHE A 108 4.46 13.22 8.34
CA PHE A 108 4.15 12.50 7.11
C PHE A 108 3.52 11.15 7.44
N LEU A 109 2.47 10.79 6.70
CA LEU A 109 1.73 9.56 6.98
C LEU A 109 2.47 8.33 6.46
N ASP A 110 2.72 7.40 7.37
CA ASP A 110 3.25 6.06 7.14
C ASP A 110 2.11 5.07 6.94
N PHE A 111 2.39 3.84 6.51
CA PHE A 111 1.31 2.84 6.41
C PHE A 111 1.78 1.41 6.66
N TYR A 112 0.84 0.60 7.16
CA TYR A 112 1.04 -0.81 7.42
C TYR A 112 0.11 -1.67 6.57
N LEU A 113 0.69 -2.71 5.97
CA LEU A 113 0.00 -3.69 5.15
C LEU A 113 -0.01 -5.05 5.85
N ALA A 114 -1.18 -5.48 6.29
CA ALA A 114 -1.37 -6.77 6.92
C ALA A 114 -1.68 -7.84 5.86
N THR A 115 -0.87 -8.90 5.83
CA THR A 115 -1.00 -10.00 4.88
C THR A 115 -2.12 -10.93 5.30
N GLY A 116 -3.22 -10.91 4.58
CA GLY A 116 -4.44 -11.67 4.90
C GLY A 116 -4.70 -12.89 4.01
N ASN A 117 -3.77 -13.31 3.15
CA ASN A 117 -4.00 -14.44 2.27
C ASN A 117 -4.42 -15.70 3.07
N PRO A 118 -5.59 -16.31 2.78
CA PRO A 118 -6.15 -17.40 3.59
C PRO A 118 -5.37 -18.73 3.47
N MET A 119 -4.49 -18.87 2.50
CA MET A 119 -3.72 -20.11 2.32
C MET A 119 -2.61 -20.19 3.38
N PHE A 120 -2.54 -21.30 4.09
CA PHE A 120 -1.52 -21.53 5.12
C PHE A 120 -0.09 -21.49 4.59
N GLN A 121 0.11 -21.76 3.31
CA GLN A 121 1.42 -21.69 2.65
C GLN A 121 1.85 -20.27 2.31
N ALA A 122 0.97 -19.31 2.43
CA ALA A 122 1.28 -17.91 2.20
C ALA A 122 2.01 -17.31 3.41
N ILE A 123 3.29 -17.58 3.52
CA ILE A 123 4.18 -17.09 4.57
C ILE A 123 4.85 -15.78 4.13
N VAL A 124 4.04 -14.82 3.69
CA VAL A 124 4.51 -13.47 3.33
C VAL A 124 4.37 -12.59 4.57
N PRO A 125 5.46 -11.95 5.03
CA PRO A 125 5.41 -11.06 6.19
C PRO A 125 4.54 -9.84 5.94
N ASN A 126 3.97 -9.30 7.02
CA ASN A 126 3.38 -7.97 7.01
C ASN A 126 4.42 -6.90 6.67
N LYS A 127 3.97 -5.77 6.15
CA LYS A 127 4.83 -4.70 5.68
C LYS A 127 4.55 -3.40 6.44
N MET A 128 5.63 -2.73 6.86
CA MET A 128 5.58 -1.38 7.37
C MET A 128 6.42 -0.47 6.47
N TYR A 129 5.80 0.55 5.94
CA TYR A 129 6.43 1.54 5.08
C TYR A 129 6.50 2.89 5.79
N LEU A 130 7.73 3.36 6.03
CA LEU A 130 8.01 4.66 6.59
C LEU A 130 8.08 5.70 5.46
N ASN A 131 7.35 6.79 5.60
CA ASN A 131 7.35 7.89 4.65
C ASN A 131 8.57 8.80 4.88
N MET A 132 9.44 8.90 3.91
CA MET A 132 10.63 9.73 3.98
C MET A 132 10.36 11.13 3.42
N GLU A 133 9.63 11.94 4.20
CA GLU A 133 9.30 13.34 3.87
C GLU A 133 8.59 13.50 2.50
N GLY A 134 7.66 12.62 2.16
CA GLY A 134 6.94 12.65 0.90
C GLY A 134 7.76 12.29 -0.36
N LYS A 135 9.02 11.90 -0.19
CA LYS A 135 9.95 11.67 -1.30
C LYS A 135 10.06 10.21 -1.72
N ARG A 136 9.85 9.29 -0.78
CA ARG A 136 9.83 7.84 -0.98
C ARG A 136 9.29 7.15 0.27
N PHE A 137 8.86 5.92 0.11
CA PHE A 137 8.60 5.01 1.22
C PHE A 137 9.78 4.05 1.42
N GLU A 138 10.17 3.84 2.67
CA GLU A 138 11.19 2.88 3.06
C GLU A 138 10.55 1.69 3.77
N ASP A 139 10.81 0.48 3.28
CA ASP A 139 10.34 -0.74 3.95
C ASP A 139 11.16 -1.00 5.22
N ILE A 140 10.57 -0.71 6.37
CA ILE A 140 11.15 -0.94 7.69
C ILE A 140 10.59 -2.19 8.37
N SER A 141 9.92 -3.07 7.64
CA SER A 141 9.24 -4.24 8.18
C SER A 141 10.14 -5.10 9.06
N TYR A 142 11.35 -5.37 8.60
CA TYR A 142 12.31 -6.18 9.36
C TYR A 142 13.08 -5.36 10.38
N SER A 143 13.59 -4.20 10.01
CA SER A 143 14.40 -3.34 10.89
C SER A 143 13.59 -2.79 12.06
N GLY A 144 12.31 -2.50 11.84
CA GLY A 144 11.38 -2.01 12.86
C GLY A 144 10.67 -3.10 13.66
N GLY A 145 10.85 -4.39 13.31
CA GLY A 145 10.18 -5.49 14.01
C GLY A 145 8.72 -5.73 13.60
N PHE A 146 8.28 -5.18 12.49
CA PHE A 146 6.89 -5.25 12.00
C PHE A 146 6.60 -6.46 11.11
N ALA A 147 7.62 -7.22 10.69
CA ALA A 147 7.51 -8.32 9.73
C ALA A 147 6.89 -9.59 10.33
N ASN A 148 5.73 -9.48 10.96
CA ASN A 148 5.02 -10.61 11.53
C ASN A 148 4.42 -11.50 10.44
N ILE A 149 4.50 -12.82 10.64
CA ILE A 149 3.86 -13.80 9.76
C ILE A 149 2.51 -14.18 10.40
N GLN A 150 1.50 -13.38 10.14
CA GLN A 150 0.14 -13.59 10.63
C GLN A 150 -0.89 -13.23 9.55
N LYS A 151 -2.12 -13.71 9.72
CA LYS A 151 -3.23 -13.41 8.81
C LYS A 151 -3.97 -12.19 9.30
N GLY A 152 -3.37 -11.00 9.10
CA GLY A 152 -3.95 -9.72 9.51
C GLY A 152 -5.04 -9.24 8.57
N HIS A 153 -6.19 -8.82 9.12
CA HIS A 153 -7.30 -8.23 8.37
C HIS A 153 -7.69 -6.86 8.90
N GLY A 154 -7.39 -6.58 10.17
CA GLY A 154 -7.58 -5.26 10.76
C GLY A 154 -6.22 -4.64 11.08
N VAL A 155 -6.10 -3.34 10.91
CA VAL A 155 -4.95 -2.54 11.29
C VAL A 155 -5.46 -1.26 11.91
N GLY A 156 -4.92 -0.88 13.05
CA GLY A 156 -5.24 0.36 13.73
C GLY A 156 -3.98 1.11 14.13
N PHE A 157 -3.96 2.41 13.93
CA PHE A 157 -2.99 3.33 14.50
C PHE A 157 -3.68 4.16 15.57
N GLY A 158 -3.02 4.43 16.66
CA GLY A 158 -3.52 5.28 17.74
C GLY A 158 -2.66 5.18 18.99
N ASP A 159 -2.66 6.22 19.79
CA ASP A 159 -1.98 6.28 21.07
C ASP A 159 -2.81 5.49 22.11
N LEU A 160 -2.50 4.19 22.27
CA LEU A 160 -3.28 3.28 23.12
C LEU A 160 -2.93 3.37 24.60
N ASP A 161 -1.71 3.72 24.94
CA ASP A 161 -1.24 3.81 26.32
C ASP A 161 -1.10 5.26 26.84
N HIS A 162 -1.41 6.24 25.99
CA HIS A 162 -1.41 7.67 26.28
C HIS A 162 -0.01 8.23 26.61
N ASP A 163 1.01 7.73 25.92
CA ASP A 163 2.37 8.23 26.06
C ASP A 163 2.75 9.30 25.02
N GLY A 164 1.89 9.53 24.04
CA GLY A 164 1.98 10.63 23.07
C GLY A 164 2.54 10.21 21.71
N ASP A 165 2.84 8.93 21.49
CA ASP A 165 3.16 8.41 20.18
C ASP A 165 2.05 7.46 19.66
N GLU A 166 2.11 7.11 18.37
CA GLU A 166 1.14 6.20 17.77
C GLU A 166 1.58 4.74 17.91
N ASP A 167 0.71 3.91 18.47
CA ASP A 167 0.83 2.46 18.50
C ASP A 167 0.23 1.83 17.25
N LEU A 168 0.73 0.65 16.89
CA LEU A 168 0.19 -0.19 15.83
C LEU A 168 -0.47 -1.44 16.40
N TYR A 169 -1.77 -1.59 16.13
CA TYR A 169 -2.56 -2.76 16.53
C TYR A 169 -3.11 -3.51 15.33
#